data_5d8d737bab6371997ebd9dbb04ab8cb3
#
_entry.id   5d8d737bab6371997ebd9dbb04ab8cb3
#
_cell.length_a   1.000
_cell.length_b   1.000
_cell.length_c   1.000
_cell.angle_alpha   90.00
_cell.angle_beta   90.00
_cell.angle_gamma   90.00
#
_symmetry.space_group_name_H-M   'P 1'
#
loop_
_entity.id
_entity.type
_entity.pdbx_description
1 polymer ?
#
loop_
_entity_poly.entity_id
_entity_poly.type
_entity_poly.pdbx_seq_one_letter_code
_entity_poly.pdbx_strand_id
1 'polypeptide(L)'
;MAGNLYWTDDGPMKTISVARLEKASQTRKTLIEGKMTHPRAIVVDPQHGWMYWTDWEEDPKKTNRGKIKKAWMDGSHDQVLLTSKTVLWPNGLSLDIPQGVLYWVDAYYDRIEMVYLNTTERKMVYEGSELNHAFGLCHYKHFLFWNEYRGGSIFKLDTTTSTVTLLRNERPPLFEIRVYDAHQQQGTNLCRVKNGGCSSLCLAIPDGRSCGCADDQILHDDNVTCKANPTYIPPPQCQPGEFACKNNRCIQERWKCDGDNDCLDNSDEAPELCHLHTCPSDRFKCQNNRCIPLRWLCDGDNDCGNDEDESNTTCSARTCPPNQYACASGRCIPTSWTCDLDDDCGDRSDEPDSCAYPTCFPLTQFTCANGRCINVSWRCDN
;
A
#
# COMPACT_ATOMS: atom_id res chain seq x y z
N MET A 1 11.29 20.61 -17.64
CA MET A 1 10.07 19.80 -17.77
C MET A 1 8.90 20.56 -17.20
N ALA A 2 7.65 20.18 -17.48
CA ALA A 2 6.45 20.98 -17.15
C ALA A 2 6.07 21.01 -15.65
N GLY A 3 6.72 20.24 -14.80
CA GLY A 3 6.35 20.13 -13.37
C GLY A 3 5.00 19.44 -13.15
N ASN A 4 4.67 18.45 -13.98
CA ASN A 4 3.47 17.64 -13.83
C ASN A 4 3.71 16.44 -12.91
N LEU A 5 2.70 16.10 -12.13
CA LEU A 5 2.59 14.89 -11.32
C LEU A 5 1.62 13.92 -11.98
N TYR A 6 2.00 12.67 -12.11
CA TYR A 6 1.17 11.57 -12.61
C TYR A 6 0.96 10.56 -11.50
N TRP A 7 -0.24 10.01 -11.39
CA TRP A 7 -0.55 8.97 -10.40
C TRP A 7 -1.60 7.99 -10.92
N THR A 8 -1.55 6.79 -10.38
CA THR A 8 -2.59 5.77 -10.52
C THR A 8 -3.54 5.86 -9.34
N ASP A 9 -4.80 5.56 -9.56
CA ASP A 9 -5.83 5.48 -8.53
C ASP A 9 -6.55 4.12 -8.66
N ASP A 10 -6.47 3.29 -7.62
CA ASP A 10 -7.14 1.99 -7.53
C ASP A 10 -8.52 2.09 -6.87
N GLY A 11 -9.08 3.28 -6.79
CA GLY A 11 -10.47 3.54 -6.39
C GLY A 11 -11.50 2.92 -7.34
N PRO A 12 -12.80 3.15 -7.16
CA PRO A 12 -13.87 2.53 -7.95
C PRO A 12 -13.70 2.71 -9.46
N MET A 13 -13.26 3.91 -9.89
CA MET A 13 -13.15 4.26 -11.32
C MET A 13 -11.85 3.78 -11.98
N LYS A 14 -10.85 3.37 -11.21
CA LYS A 14 -9.55 2.93 -11.74
C LYS A 14 -8.95 3.91 -12.75
N THR A 15 -8.24 4.92 -12.28
CA THR A 15 -7.80 6.01 -13.15
C THR A 15 -6.28 6.18 -13.18
N ILE A 16 -5.79 6.77 -14.26
CA ILE A 16 -4.51 7.46 -14.32
C ILE A 16 -4.80 8.94 -14.52
N SER A 17 -4.27 9.75 -13.63
CA SER A 17 -4.51 11.19 -13.63
C SER A 17 -3.20 11.96 -13.67
N VAL A 18 -3.30 13.22 -14.09
CA VAL A 18 -2.20 14.18 -14.11
C VAL A 18 -2.66 15.52 -13.54
N ALA A 19 -1.75 16.22 -12.88
CA ALA A 19 -1.95 17.61 -12.51
C ALA A 19 -0.62 18.37 -12.55
N ARG A 20 -0.68 19.66 -12.73
CA ARG A 20 0.48 20.52 -12.56
C ARG A 20 0.73 20.74 -11.09
N LEU A 21 1.93 20.43 -10.61
CA LEU A 21 2.26 20.39 -9.18
C LEU A 21 1.94 21.70 -8.45
N GLU A 22 2.24 22.85 -9.07
CA GLU A 22 2.00 24.18 -8.48
C GLU A 22 0.51 24.59 -8.42
N LYS A 23 -0.36 23.90 -9.20
CA LYS A 23 -1.80 24.21 -9.35
C LYS A 23 -2.63 22.94 -9.43
N ALA A 24 -2.33 21.96 -8.60
CA ALA A 24 -2.89 20.62 -8.72
C ALA A 24 -4.42 20.59 -8.69
N SER A 25 -5.05 21.30 -7.77
CA SER A 25 -6.52 21.37 -7.64
C SER A 25 -7.23 22.02 -8.84
N GLN A 26 -6.52 22.88 -9.59
CA GLN A 26 -7.09 23.62 -10.73
C GLN A 26 -6.78 22.97 -12.08
N THR A 27 -5.88 21.98 -12.11
CA THR A 27 -5.35 21.42 -13.36
C THR A 27 -5.47 19.90 -13.41
N ARG A 28 -6.12 19.27 -12.41
CA ARG A 28 -6.32 17.82 -12.40
C ARG A 28 -7.07 17.39 -13.67
N LYS A 29 -6.51 16.40 -14.33
CA LYS A 29 -7.08 15.78 -15.51
C LYS A 29 -6.97 14.26 -15.41
N THR A 30 -8.08 13.57 -15.62
CA THR A 30 -8.12 12.15 -15.82
C THR A 30 -7.71 11.81 -17.25
N LEU A 31 -6.64 11.03 -17.40
CA LEU A 31 -6.08 10.63 -18.70
C LEU A 31 -6.64 9.29 -19.18
N ILE A 32 -6.71 8.31 -18.29
CA ILE A 32 -7.21 6.97 -18.58
C ILE A 32 -8.17 6.57 -17.48
N GLU A 33 -9.32 6.01 -17.85
CA GLU A 33 -10.38 5.58 -16.94
C GLU A 33 -10.98 4.26 -17.41
N GLY A 34 -11.32 3.36 -16.46
CA GLY A 34 -12.12 2.15 -16.69
C GLY A 34 -11.47 1.06 -17.54
N LYS A 35 -10.18 1.17 -17.86
CA LYS A 35 -9.43 0.20 -18.66
C LYS A 35 -8.41 -0.61 -17.86
N MET A 36 -8.49 -0.54 -16.55
CA MET A 36 -7.58 -1.16 -15.60
C MET A 36 -8.36 -1.95 -14.55
N THR A 37 -7.70 -2.92 -13.95
CA THR A 37 -8.31 -3.72 -12.88
C THR A 37 -7.73 -3.32 -11.52
N HIS A 38 -6.41 -3.39 -11.37
CA HIS A 38 -5.69 -2.95 -10.18
C HIS A 38 -4.40 -2.23 -10.59
N PRO A 39 -4.48 -0.96 -10.99
CA PRO A 39 -3.29 -0.18 -11.31
C PRO A 39 -2.45 0.06 -10.06
N ARG A 40 -1.13 -0.12 -10.17
CA ARG A 40 -0.18 0.06 -9.07
C ARG A 40 0.87 1.11 -9.41
N ALA A 41 2.10 0.70 -9.66
CA ALA A 41 3.19 1.63 -9.94
C ALA A 41 3.02 2.36 -11.28
N ILE A 42 3.46 3.61 -11.33
CA ILE A 42 3.56 4.39 -12.56
C ILE A 42 4.93 5.07 -12.64
N VAL A 43 5.52 5.05 -13.83
CA VAL A 43 6.74 5.80 -14.17
C VAL A 43 6.56 6.54 -15.48
N VAL A 44 7.24 7.66 -15.63
CA VAL A 44 7.11 8.55 -16.79
C VAL A 44 8.47 8.81 -17.44
N ASP A 45 8.47 8.88 -18.75
CA ASP A 45 9.57 9.33 -19.58
C ASP A 45 9.20 10.63 -20.30
N PRO A 46 9.41 11.77 -19.67
CA PRO A 46 9.04 13.04 -20.26
C PRO A 46 9.96 13.50 -21.40
N GLN A 47 11.08 12.82 -21.63
CA GLN A 47 11.97 13.10 -22.76
C GLN A 47 11.40 12.52 -24.07
N HIS A 48 10.86 11.30 -23.99
CA HIS A 48 10.30 10.59 -25.13
C HIS A 48 8.77 10.57 -25.17
N GLY A 49 8.11 11.18 -24.15
CA GLY A 49 6.66 11.35 -24.13
C GLY A 49 5.86 10.10 -23.76
N TRP A 50 6.45 9.17 -23.03
CA TRP A 50 5.81 7.91 -22.63
C TRP A 50 5.55 7.85 -21.12
N MET A 51 4.48 7.16 -20.72
CA MET A 51 4.24 6.68 -19.36
C MET A 51 4.04 5.16 -19.38
N TYR A 52 4.43 4.51 -18.27
CA TYR A 52 4.34 3.07 -18.08
C TYR A 52 3.73 2.81 -16.71
N TRP A 53 2.87 1.79 -16.61
CA TRP A 53 2.26 1.39 -15.34
C TRP A 53 2.05 -0.11 -15.26
N THR A 54 1.88 -0.59 -14.03
CA THR A 54 1.54 -1.98 -13.74
C THR A 54 0.05 -2.09 -13.47
N ASP A 55 -0.55 -3.18 -13.91
CA ASP A 55 -1.97 -3.53 -13.70
C ASP A 55 -2.09 -5.04 -13.53
N TRP A 56 -2.95 -5.51 -12.65
CA TRP A 56 -3.12 -6.92 -12.41
C TRP A 56 -4.57 -7.30 -12.13
N GLU A 57 -4.90 -8.58 -12.33
CA GLU A 57 -6.24 -9.13 -12.27
C GLU A 57 -6.32 -10.19 -11.16
N GLU A 58 -7.32 -10.10 -10.30
CA GLU A 58 -7.53 -11.06 -9.21
C GLU A 58 -8.12 -12.39 -9.67
N ASP A 59 -8.94 -12.41 -10.72
CA ASP A 59 -9.64 -13.62 -11.17
C ASP A 59 -8.66 -14.75 -11.53
N PRO A 60 -8.60 -15.86 -10.74
CA PRO A 60 -7.67 -16.96 -10.97
C PRO A 60 -7.95 -17.72 -12.26
N LYS A 61 -9.13 -17.56 -12.86
CA LYS A 61 -9.50 -18.20 -14.13
C LYS A 61 -8.90 -17.50 -15.34
N LYS A 62 -8.48 -16.24 -15.18
CA LYS A 62 -7.85 -15.48 -16.25
C LYS A 62 -6.37 -15.85 -16.37
N THR A 63 -5.92 -16.09 -17.60
CA THR A 63 -4.51 -16.18 -17.95
C THR A 63 -3.95 -14.78 -18.17
N ASN A 64 -2.63 -14.58 -18.00
CA ASN A 64 -1.99 -13.29 -18.18
C ASN A 64 -2.56 -12.19 -17.23
N ARG A 65 -2.62 -12.51 -15.95
CA ARG A 65 -3.21 -11.66 -14.91
C ARG A 65 -2.43 -10.37 -14.68
N GLY A 66 -1.11 -10.43 -14.70
CA GLY A 66 -0.25 -9.25 -14.60
C GLY A 66 0.02 -8.64 -15.97
N LYS A 67 0.05 -7.31 -16.02
CA LYS A 67 0.34 -6.52 -17.23
C LYS A 67 1.23 -5.36 -16.88
N ILE A 68 2.17 -5.07 -17.80
CA ILE A 68 2.84 -3.78 -17.85
C ILE A 68 2.30 -3.09 -19.10
N LYS A 69 1.72 -1.92 -18.89
CA LYS A 69 1.08 -1.11 -19.94
C LYS A 69 1.88 0.15 -20.21
N LYS A 70 1.67 0.74 -21.36
CA LYS A 70 2.23 2.03 -21.75
C LYS A 70 1.22 2.88 -22.51
N ALA A 71 1.38 4.19 -22.44
CA ALA A 71 0.66 5.17 -23.25
C ALA A 71 1.52 6.40 -23.43
N TRP A 72 1.11 7.27 -24.34
CA TRP A 72 1.67 8.62 -24.36
C TRP A 72 1.29 9.36 -23.08
N MET A 73 2.07 10.37 -22.70
CA MET A 73 1.84 11.08 -21.45
C MET A 73 0.57 11.95 -21.46
N ASP A 74 -0.14 12.04 -22.58
CA ASP A 74 -1.48 12.64 -22.69
C ASP A 74 -2.62 11.61 -22.53
N GLY A 75 -2.30 10.36 -22.28
CA GLY A 75 -3.25 9.25 -22.13
C GLY A 75 -3.63 8.55 -23.43
N SER A 76 -3.22 9.08 -24.58
CA SER A 76 -3.46 8.46 -25.87
C SER A 76 -2.51 7.26 -26.13
N HIS A 77 -2.85 6.42 -27.13
CA HIS A 77 -2.04 5.27 -27.53
C HIS A 77 -1.82 4.25 -26.39
N ASP A 78 -2.84 4.05 -25.55
CA ASP A 78 -2.85 3.01 -24.50
C ASP A 78 -2.71 1.63 -25.12
N GLN A 79 -1.67 0.88 -24.68
CA GLN A 79 -1.39 -0.46 -25.15
C GLN A 79 -0.68 -1.31 -24.08
N VAL A 80 -0.82 -2.62 -24.19
CA VAL A 80 -0.07 -3.56 -23.36
C VAL A 80 1.36 -3.66 -23.91
N LEU A 81 2.34 -3.33 -23.08
CA LEU A 81 3.76 -3.51 -23.38
C LEU A 81 4.18 -4.95 -23.15
N LEU A 82 3.78 -5.50 -22.00
CA LEU A 82 4.17 -6.85 -21.59
C LEU A 82 3.03 -7.53 -20.84
N THR A 83 2.72 -8.76 -21.21
CA THR A 83 1.90 -9.69 -20.46
C THR A 83 2.35 -11.11 -20.73
N SER A 84 2.31 -11.98 -19.73
CA SER A 84 2.64 -13.40 -19.91
C SER A 84 2.15 -14.20 -18.71
N LYS A 85 2.16 -15.54 -18.81
CA LYS A 85 1.85 -16.43 -17.68
C LYS A 85 2.82 -16.29 -16.51
N THR A 86 3.96 -15.64 -16.74
CA THR A 86 5.02 -15.43 -15.76
C THR A 86 5.08 -13.99 -15.26
N VAL A 87 4.04 -13.18 -15.47
CA VAL A 87 3.82 -11.89 -14.83
C VAL A 87 2.48 -11.98 -14.15
N LEU A 88 2.46 -11.96 -12.81
CA LEU A 88 1.24 -12.14 -12.04
C LEU A 88 0.90 -10.95 -11.16
N TRP A 89 1.81 -10.53 -10.28
CA TRP A 89 1.64 -9.39 -9.38
C TRP A 89 2.76 -8.37 -9.58
N PRO A 90 2.80 -7.68 -10.73
CA PRO A 90 3.79 -6.64 -10.94
C PRO A 90 3.45 -5.42 -10.08
N ASN A 91 4.18 -5.24 -9.00
CA ASN A 91 3.97 -4.15 -8.06
C ASN A 91 4.82 -2.93 -8.42
N GLY A 92 6.08 -2.91 -7.99
CA GLY A 92 6.98 -1.79 -8.19
C GLY A 92 7.52 -1.70 -9.61
N LEU A 93 7.73 -0.47 -10.08
CA LEU A 93 8.20 -0.17 -11.43
C LEU A 93 9.27 0.92 -11.39
N SER A 94 10.33 0.76 -12.14
CA SER A 94 11.38 1.78 -12.28
C SER A 94 11.93 1.85 -13.69
N LEU A 95 12.30 3.06 -14.12
CA LEU A 95 12.73 3.33 -15.49
C LEU A 95 14.13 3.94 -15.51
N ASP A 96 15.02 3.32 -16.27
CA ASP A 96 16.32 3.87 -16.69
C ASP A 96 16.13 4.50 -18.07
N ILE A 97 15.87 5.80 -18.09
CA ILE A 97 15.62 6.55 -19.33
C ILE A 97 16.84 6.52 -20.26
N PRO A 98 18.09 6.79 -19.79
CA PRO A 98 19.28 6.76 -20.63
C PRO A 98 19.51 5.44 -21.35
N GLN A 99 19.23 4.31 -20.71
CA GLN A 99 19.42 2.98 -21.28
C GLN A 99 18.17 2.42 -21.96
N GLY A 100 17.01 3.07 -21.78
CA GLY A 100 15.74 2.57 -22.29
C GLY A 100 15.33 1.24 -21.67
N VAL A 101 15.56 1.08 -20.36
CA VAL A 101 15.27 -0.16 -19.62
C VAL A 101 14.20 0.09 -18.58
N LEU A 102 13.19 -0.77 -18.59
CA LEU A 102 12.13 -0.78 -17.59
C LEU A 102 12.31 -1.99 -16.66
N TYR A 103 12.40 -1.74 -15.36
CA TYR A 103 12.51 -2.74 -14.31
C TYR A 103 11.17 -2.89 -13.59
N TRP A 104 10.81 -4.12 -13.20
CA TRP A 104 9.67 -4.37 -12.31
C TRP A 104 9.96 -5.47 -11.29
N VAL A 105 9.26 -5.44 -10.18
CA VAL A 105 9.23 -6.53 -9.21
C VAL A 105 7.88 -7.24 -9.27
N ASP A 106 7.93 -8.57 -9.39
CA ASP A 106 6.74 -9.43 -9.33
C ASP A 106 6.67 -10.08 -7.94
N ALA A 107 5.66 -9.69 -7.15
CA ALA A 107 5.51 -10.14 -5.76
C ALA A 107 4.93 -11.55 -5.63
N TYR A 108 4.47 -12.18 -6.71
CA TYR A 108 4.04 -13.57 -6.71
C TYR A 108 5.21 -14.54 -6.92
N TYR A 109 6.15 -14.15 -7.77
CA TYR A 109 7.32 -14.97 -8.09
C TYR A 109 8.58 -14.56 -7.32
N ASP A 110 8.49 -13.53 -6.46
CA ASP A 110 9.60 -13.00 -5.67
C ASP A 110 10.85 -12.74 -6.54
N ARG A 111 10.67 -11.96 -7.60
CA ARG A 111 11.74 -11.67 -8.55
C ARG A 111 11.69 -10.27 -9.13
N ILE A 112 12.86 -9.77 -9.51
CA ILE A 112 13.03 -8.55 -10.29
C ILE A 112 13.42 -8.90 -11.70
N GLU A 113 12.74 -8.32 -12.66
CA GLU A 113 13.02 -8.48 -14.08
C GLU A 113 13.15 -7.13 -14.76
N MET A 114 13.67 -7.15 -15.98
CA MET A 114 13.80 -5.97 -16.83
C MET A 114 13.38 -6.27 -18.26
N VAL A 115 13.01 -5.21 -18.98
CA VAL A 115 12.76 -5.26 -20.42
C VAL A 115 13.42 -4.06 -21.09
N TYR A 116 14.09 -4.32 -22.21
CA TYR A 116 14.59 -3.27 -23.10
C TYR A 116 13.44 -2.72 -23.95
N LEU A 117 13.17 -1.42 -23.85
CA LEU A 117 12.01 -0.79 -24.50
C LEU A 117 12.09 -0.76 -26.02
N ASN A 118 13.29 -0.82 -26.58
CA ASN A 118 13.54 -0.81 -28.02
C ASN A 118 13.42 -2.18 -28.68
N THR A 119 13.81 -3.26 -27.97
CA THR A 119 13.82 -4.64 -28.50
C THR A 119 12.74 -5.52 -27.92
N THR A 120 12.12 -5.10 -26.81
CA THR A 120 11.23 -5.91 -25.97
C THR A 120 11.88 -7.18 -25.40
N GLU A 121 13.21 -7.26 -25.43
CA GLU A 121 13.96 -8.35 -24.81
C GLU A 121 13.82 -8.27 -23.30
N ARG A 122 13.37 -9.37 -22.70
CA ARG A 122 13.13 -9.51 -21.25
C ARG A 122 14.24 -10.31 -20.60
N LYS A 123 14.70 -9.88 -19.43
CA LYS A 123 15.73 -10.59 -18.64
C LYS A 123 15.37 -10.63 -17.17
N MET A 124 15.73 -11.74 -16.53
CA MET A 124 15.78 -11.87 -15.07
C MET A 124 16.96 -11.05 -14.55
N VAL A 125 16.73 -10.25 -13.51
CA VAL A 125 17.76 -9.46 -12.82
C VAL A 125 18.12 -10.09 -11.50
N TYR A 126 17.12 -10.45 -10.71
CA TYR A 126 17.31 -11.05 -9.38
C TYR A 126 16.09 -11.88 -8.97
N GLU A 127 16.34 -12.99 -8.29
CA GLU A 127 15.35 -13.86 -7.66
C GLU A 127 15.95 -14.31 -6.31
N GLY A 128 15.20 -14.17 -5.21
CA GLY A 128 15.69 -14.52 -3.88
C GLY A 128 14.68 -14.27 -2.78
N SER A 129 14.96 -14.86 -1.61
CA SER A 129 14.09 -14.79 -0.42
C SER A 129 13.92 -13.37 0.12
N GLU A 130 14.82 -12.45 -0.22
CA GLU A 130 14.80 -11.04 0.16
C GLU A 130 13.77 -10.22 -0.65
N LEU A 131 13.05 -10.87 -1.55
CA LEU A 131 11.95 -10.27 -2.33
C LEU A 131 10.57 -10.65 -1.79
N ASN A 132 10.48 -11.15 -0.55
CA ASN A 132 9.24 -11.61 0.06
C ASN A 132 8.16 -10.51 0.04
N HIS A 133 7.20 -10.64 -0.89
CA HIS A 133 6.14 -9.65 -1.14
C HIS A 133 6.68 -8.22 -1.35
N ALA A 134 7.74 -8.08 -2.16
CA ALA A 134 8.28 -6.78 -2.51
C ALA A 134 7.22 -5.90 -3.18
N PHE A 135 7.15 -4.62 -2.80
CA PHE A 135 6.12 -3.69 -3.26
C PHE A 135 6.71 -2.56 -4.11
N GLY A 136 7.51 -1.68 -3.54
CA GLY A 136 8.16 -0.60 -4.25
C GLY A 136 9.49 -1.02 -4.87
N LEU A 137 9.84 -0.44 -6.01
CA LEU A 137 11.11 -0.68 -6.70
C LEU A 137 11.67 0.64 -7.24
N CYS A 138 12.96 0.88 -7.02
CA CYS A 138 13.67 2.03 -7.56
C CYS A 138 15.04 1.66 -8.11
N HIS A 139 15.30 2.00 -9.38
CA HIS A 139 16.61 1.92 -10.02
C HIS A 139 17.37 3.24 -9.84
N TYR A 140 18.63 3.18 -9.48
CA TYR A 140 19.52 4.33 -9.44
C TYR A 140 20.96 3.92 -9.72
N LYS A 141 21.53 4.41 -10.81
CA LYS A 141 22.87 4.04 -11.33
C LYS A 141 22.95 2.53 -11.58
N HIS A 142 23.81 1.81 -10.87
CA HIS A 142 23.94 0.36 -10.93
C HIS A 142 23.27 -0.35 -9.73
N PHE A 143 22.38 0.34 -9.02
CA PHE A 143 21.67 -0.21 -7.89
C PHE A 143 20.18 -0.33 -8.16
N LEU A 144 19.58 -1.38 -7.61
CA LEU A 144 18.14 -1.52 -7.42
C LEU A 144 17.83 -1.51 -5.92
N PHE A 145 16.80 -0.78 -5.56
CA PHE A 145 16.28 -0.70 -4.20
C PHE A 145 14.84 -1.18 -4.19
N TRP A 146 14.49 -1.97 -3.19
CA TRP A 146 13.10 -2.37 -2.97
C TRP A 146 12.76 -2.41 -1.50
N ASN A 147 11.48 -2.43 -1.21
CA ASN A 147 10.95 -2.65 0.12
C ASN A 147 9.96 -3.81 0.15
N GLU A 148 9.87 -4.44 1.31
CA GLU A 148 8.87 -5.47 1.59
C GLU A 148 7.62 -4.83 2.21
N TYR A 149 6.45 -5.18 1.67
CA TYR A 149 5.18 -4.65 2.16
C TYR A 149 4.88 -5.02 3.61
N ARG A 150 5.07 -6.31 3.97
CA ARG A 150 4.75 -6.85 5.31
C ARG A 150 5.95 -6.97 6.23
N GLY A 151 7.13 -7.21 5.69
CA GLY A 151 8.35 -7.39 6.46
C GLY A 151 8.96 -6.09 6.96
N GLY A 152 8.68 -4.97 6.30
CA GLY A 152 9.26 -3.67 6.65
C GLY A 152 10.74 -3.52 6.30
N SER A 153 11.33 -4.49 5.59
CA SER A 153 12.74 -4.46 5.20
C SER A 153 12.95 -3.63 3.93
N ILE A 154 14.07 -2.93 3.89
CA ILE A 154 14.54 -2.17 2.72
C ILE A 154 15.88 -2.74 2.27
N PHE A 155 15.94 -3.15 1.02
CA PHE A 155 17.11 -3.79 0.44
C PHE A 155 17.72 -2.98 -0.72
N LYS A 156 18.98 -3.25 -0.98
CA LYS A 156 19.75 -2.76 -2.11
C LYS A 156 20.44 -3.91 -2.81
N LEU A 157 20.28 -4.02 -4.11
CA LEU A 157 21.06 -4.91 -5.00
C LEU A 157 22.07 -4.08 -5.78
N ASP A 158 23.31 -4.47 -5.74
CA ASP A 158 24.33 -4.03 -6.70
C ASP A 158 24.26 -4.94 -7.94
N THR A 159 23.82 -4.40 -9.07
CA THR A 159 23.63 -5.16 -10.32
C THR A 159 24.94 -5.59 -10.99
N THR A 160 26.08 -5.00 -10.57
CA THR A 160 27.40 -5.35 -11.12
C THR A 160 28.01 -6.54 -10.40
N THR A 161 27.75 -6.68 -9.10
CA THR A 161 28.30 -7.76 -8.26
C THR A 161 27.26 -8.81 -7.89
N SER A 162 25.98 -8.56 -8.20
CA SER A 162 24.83 -9.37 -7.76
C SER A 162 24.73 -9.51 -6.23
N THR A 163 25.22 -8.51 -5.49
CA THR A 163 25.23 -8.53 -4.02
C THR A 163 24.02 -7.81 -3.47
N VAL A 164 23.23 -8.51 -2.65
CA VAL A 164 22.12 -7.93 -1.89
C VAL A 164 22.57 -7.48 -0.51
N THR A 165 22.10 -6.32 -0.08
CA THR A 165 22.38 -5.74 1.24
C THR A 165 21.09 -5.27 1.86
N LEU A 166 20.79 -5.73 3.08
CA LEU A 166 19.74 -5.12 3.91
C LEU A 166 20.21 -3.73 4.35
N LEU A 167 19.46 -2.71 4.02
CA LEU A 167 19.77 -1.33 4.41
C LEU A 167 19.15 -0.96 5.75
N ARG A 168 17.88 -1.31 5.93
CA ARG A 168 17.11 -0.91 7.11
C ARG A 168 15.84 -1.76 7.27
N ASN A 169 15.37 -1.86 8.52
CA ASN A 169 14.04 -2.32 8.87
C ASN A 169 13.21 -1.14 9.37
N GLU A 170 12.01 -1.00 8.86
CA GLU A 170 11.05 0.03 9.22
C GLU A 170 9.73 -0.61 9.65
N ARG A 171 8.86 0.17 10.29
CA ARG A 171 7.52 -0.32 10.65
C ARG A 171 6.67 -0.57 9.38
N PRO A 172 6.17 -1.79 9.14
CA PRO A 172 5.27 -2.07 8.02
C PRO A 172 3.87 -1.43 8.24
N PRO A 173 3.07 -1.28 7.15
CA PRO A 173 3.37 -1.66 5.77
C PRO A 173 4.20 -0.61 5.02
N LEU A 174 5.10 -1.06 4.13
CA LEU A 174 5.86 -0.18 3.25
C LEU A 174 5.31 -0.26 1.82
N PHE A 175 4.97 0.89 1.22
CA PHE A 175 4.31 0.93 -0.09
C PHE A 175 5.25 1.29 -1.23
N GLU A 176 6.06 2.32 -1.08
CA GLU A 176 6.86 2.85 -2.18
C GLU A 176 8.26 3.22 -1.70
N ILE A 177 9.22 3.13 -2.60
CA ILE A 177 10.60 3.55 -2.38
C ILE A 177 11.08 4.40 -3.57
N ARG A 178 11.72 5.53 -3.29
CA ARG A 178 12.31 6.39 -4.32
C ARG A 178 13.67 6.93 -3.84
N VAL A 179 14.61 7.02 -4.78
CA VAL A 179 15.86 7.73 -4.55
C VAL A 179 15.65 9.20 -4.89
N TYR A 180 15.99 10.09 -3.96
CA TYR A 180 16.01 11.52 -4.22
C TYR A 180 17.37 11.94 -4.77
N ASP A 181 17.37 12.45 -6.00
CA ASP A 181 18.51 13.09 -6.63
C ASP A 181 18.00 14.27 -7.47
N ALA A 182 18.40 15.48 -7.12
CA ALA A 182 17.99 16.70 -7.82
C ALA A 182 18.38 16.70 -9.32
N HIS A 183 19.31 15.84 -9.71
CA HIS A 183 19.82 15.73 -11.08
C HIS A 183 19.23 14.56 -11.87
N GLN A 184 18.42 13.71 -11.25
CA GLN A 184 17.94 12.47 -11.89
C GLN A 184 16.98 12.73 -13.06
N GLN A 185 16.17 13.77 -13.00
CA GLN A 185 15.27 14.16 -14.09
C GLN A 185 15.85 15.29 -14.95
N GLN A 186 17.07 15.11 -15.42
CA GLN A 186 17.67 16.00 -16.40
C GLN A 186 17.09 15.73 -17.79
N GLY A 187 17.08 16.73 -18.61
CA GLY A 187 16.56 16.68 -19.98
C GLY A 187 15.59 17.82 -20.27
N THR A 188 15.23 17.93 -21.52
CA THR A 188 14.32 18.97 -21.97
C THR A 188 13.26 18.37 -22.90
N ASN A 189 12.08 18.98 -22.90
CA ASN A 189 11.03 18.72 -23.86
C ASN A 189 10.32 20.05 -24.19
N LEU A 190 9.40 20.02 -25.12
CA LEU A 190 8.70 21.24 -25.57
C LEU A 190 7.87 21.91 -24.47
N CYS A 191 7.55 21.20 -23.39
CA CYS A 191 6.80 21.76 -22.27
C CYS A 191 7.64 22.61 -21.30
N ARG A 192 8.97 22.60 -21.41
CA ARG A 192 9.87 23.28 -20.47
C ARG A 192 9.75 24.82 -20.55
N VAL A 193 9.60 25.36 -21.75
CA VAL A 193 9.58 26.80 -21.99
C VAL A 193 8.13 27.29 -22.07
N LYS A 194 7.74 28.22 -21.21
CA LYS A 194 6.40 28.82 -21.18
C LYS A 194 5.28 27.78 -21.23
N ASN A 195 5.44 26.66 -20.52
CA ASN A 195 4.48 25.55 -20.53
C ASN A 195 4.16 25.03 -21.95
N GLY A 196 5.11 25.07 -22.87
CA GLY A 196 4.89 24.72 -24.28
C GLY A 196 3.86 25.57 -25.01
N GLY A 197 3.50 26.72 -24.45
CA GLY A 197 2.42 27.59 -24.94
C GLY A 197 1.02 27.17 -24.48
N CYS A 198 0.84 26.07 -23.74
CA CYS A 198 -0.45 25.60 -23.24
C CYS A 198 -0.98 26.49 -22.10
N SER A 199 -2.27 26.78 -22.07
CA SER A 199 -2.90 27.58 -21.02
C SER A 199 -3.00 26.87 -19.68
N SER A 200 -3.11 25.51 -19.66
CA SER A 200 -3.23 24.70 -18.45
C SER A 200 -2.13 23.63 -18.39
N LEU A 201 -2.36 22.43 -18.87
CA LEU A 201 -1.40 21.31 -18.88
C LEU A 201 -0.64 21.26 -20.21
N CYS A 202 0.69 21.09 -20.13
CA CYS A 202 1.50 20.67 -21.26
C CYS A 202 1.96 19.25 -21.03
N LEU A 203 1.56 18.33 -21.90
CA LEU A 203 1.81 16.90 -21.83
C LEU A 203 2.77 16.50 -22.94
N ALA A 204 3.91 15.92 -22.58
CA ALA A 204 4.87 15.44 -23.56
C ALA A 204 4.29 14.24 -24.32
N ILE A 205 4.51 14.20 -25.62
CA ILE A 205 4.23 13.04 -26.47
C ILE A 205 5.45 12.76 -27.34
N PRO A 206 5.58 11.57 -27.94
CA PRO A 206 6.66 11.33 -28.89
C PRO A 206 6.69 12.40 -29.98
N ASP A 207 7.88 12.99 -30.17
CA ASP A 207 8.13 14.04 -31.17
C ASP A 207 7.34 15.34 -31.03
N GLY A 208 6.75 15.58 -29.81
CA GLY A 208 5.94 16.78 -29.66
C GLY A 208 5.41 17.06 -28.25
N ARG A 209 4.29 17.76 -28.24
CA ARG A 209 3.49 18.03 -27.06
C ARG A 209 2.00 18.03 -27.38
N SER A 210 1.19 17.76 -26.37
CA SER A 210 -0.27 17.94 -26.37
C SER A 210 -0.64 18.91 -25.25
N CYS A 211 -1.57 19.83 -25.47
CA CYS A 211 -2.14 20.62 -24.40
C CYS A 211 -3.36 19.91 -23.83
N GLY A 212 -3.44 19.88 -22.50
CA GLY A 212 -4.56 19.30 -21.76
C GLY A 212 -5.26 20.37 -20.92
N CYS A 213 -6.52 20.13 -20.61
CA CYS A 213 -7.32 20.95 -19.72
C CYS A 213 -7.78 20.13 -18.52
N ALA A 214 -8.09 20.78 -17.41
CA ALA A 214 -8.70 20.12 -16.24
C ALA A 214 -10.02 19.42 -16.63
N ASP A 215 -10.50 18.50 -15.79
CA ASP A 215 -11.69 17.69 -16.10
C ASP A 215 -12.97 18.54 -16.31
N ASP A 216 -13.05 19.69 -15.61
CA ASP A 216 -14.14 20.69 -15.75
C ASP A 216 -13.99 21.62 -16.96
N GLN A 217 -12.97 21.42 -17.78
CA GLN A 217 -12.61 22.27 -18.91
C GLN A 217 -12.43 21.44 -20.19
N ILE A 218 -12.62 22.10 -21.34
CA ILE A 218 -12.35 21.53 -22.66
C ILE A 218 -11.34 22.39 -23.41
N LEU A 219 -10.58 21.75 -24.29
CA LEU A 219 -9.64 22.43 -25.17
C LEU A 219 -10.40 23.22 -26.24
N HIS A 220 -10.00 24.45 -26.47
CA HIS A 220 -10.53 25.28 -27.54
C HIS A 220 -9.98 24.81 -28.90
N ASP A 221 -10.58 25.33 -30.01
CA ASP A 221 -10.22 24.96 -31.40
C ASP A 221 -8.77 25.34 -31.77
N ASP A 222 -8.14 26.23 -31.00
CA ASP A 222 -6.72 26.58 -31.13
C ASP A 222 -5.75 25.50 -30.63
N ASN A 223 -6.26 24.42 -30.02
CA ASN A 223 -5.48 23.31 -29.36
C ASN A 223 -4.50 23.79 -28.29
N VAL A 224 -4.73 24.95 -27.68
CA VAL A 224 -3.81 25.56 -26.70
C VAL A 224 -4.57 26.10 -25.49
N THR A 225 -5.73 26.73 -25.70
CA THR A 225 -6.49 27.41 -24.67
C THR A 225 -7.58 26.55 -24.11
N CYS A 226 -7.73 26.55 -22.78
CA CYS A 226 -8.82 25.87 -22.07
C CYS A 226 -10.00 26.80 -21.82
N LYS A 227 -11.21 26.31 -21.99
CA LYS A 227 -12.47 26.96 -21.65
C LYS A 227 -13.32 26.08 -20.78
N ALA A 228 -14.22 26.68 -20.00
CA ALA A 228 -15.15 25.89 -19.17
C ALA A 228 -15.93 24.87 -20.02
N ASN A 229 -16.11 23.66 -19.52
CA ASN A 229 -16.96 22.66 -20.14
C ASN A 229 -18.42 22.86 -19.70
N PRO A 230 -19.32 23.36 -20.56
CA PRO A 230 -20.71 23.63 -20.18
C PRO A 230 -21.51 22.36 -19.88
N THR A 231 -21.01 21.20 -20.29
CA THR A 231 -21.64 19.90 -20.07
C THR A 231 -20.95 19.09 -18.97
N TYR A 232 -19.99 19.68 -18.27
CA TYR A 232 -19.30 18.99 -17.18
C TYR A 232 -20.28 18.72 -16.04
N ILE A 233 -20.48 17.45 -15.77
CA ILE A 233 -21.18 16.98 -14.58
C ILE A 233 -20.07 16.55 -13.60
N PRO A 234 -19.93 17.23 -12.45
CA PRO A 234 -19.00 16.76 -11.42
C PRO A 234 -19.26 15.30 -11.14
N PRO A 235 -18.22 14.47 -10.91
CA PRO A 235 -18.42 13.09 -10.49
C PRO A 235 -19.40 13.07 -9.32
N PRO A 236 -20.34 12.09 -9.28
CA PRO A 236 -21.35 12.02 -8.24
C PRO A 236 -20.66 12.11 -6.89
N GLN A 237 -21.16 13.01 -6.07
CA GLN A 237 -20.70 13.10 -4.68
C GLN A 237 -20.95 11.73 -4.05
N CYS A 238 -19.89 11.06 -3.70
CA CYS A 238 -19.84 9.79 -2.99
C CYS A 238 -20.97 8.78 -3.29
N GLN A 239 -20.62 7.55 -3.44
CA GLN A 239 -21.57 6.48 -3.69
C GLN A 239 -22.39 6.13 -2.43
N PRO A 240 -23.56 5.50 -2.56
CA PRO A 240 -24.28 4.97 -1.41
C PRO A 240 -23.37 4.06 -0.57
N GLY A 241 -23.21 4.37 0.73
CA GLY A 241 -22.29 3.67 1.63
C GLY A 241 -20.91 4.34 1.77
N GLU A 242 -20.71 5.50 1.14
CA GLU A 242 -19.53 6.34 1.33
C GLU A 242 -19.89 7.63 2.06
N PHE A 243 -18.95 8.11 2.87
CA PHE A 243 -18.99 9.40 3.54
C PHE A 243 -18.31 10.47 2.69
N ALA A 244 -18.95 11.62 2.54
CA ALA A 244 -18.39 12.77 1.83
C ALA A 244 -17.60 13.68 2.79
N CYS A 245 -16.30 13.75 2.62
CA CYS A 245 -15.42 14.66 3.33
C CYS A 245 -15.67 16.14 2.94
N LYS A 246 -15.30 17.09 3.79
CA LYS A 246 -15.41 18.53 3.46
C LYS A 246 -14.56 18.94 2.26
N ASN A 247 -13.47 18.22 1.98
CA ASN A 247 -12.62 18.42 0.81
C ASN A 247 -13.14 17.71 -0.47
N ASN A 248 -14.39 17.22 -0.47
CA ASN A 248 -15.03 16.44 -1.52
C ASN A 248 -14.40 15.06 -1.81
N ARG A 249 -13.58 14.55 -0.91
CA ARG A 249 -13.12 13.17 -0.94
C ARG A 249 -14.23 12.26 -0.43
N CYS A 250 -14.36 11.08 -1.03
CA CYS A 250 -15.25 10.03 -0.56
C CYS A 250 -14.44 8.97 0.16
N ILE A 251 -14.87 8.60 1.34
CA ILE A 251 -14.32 7.49 2.12
C ILE A 251 -15.44 6.50 2.44
N GLN A 252 -15.10 5.27 2.77
CA GLN A 252 -16.13 4.31 3.18
C GLN A 252 -16.77 4.76 4.49
N GLU A 253 -18.10 4.61 4.62
CA GLU A 253 -18.86 5.02 5.81
C GLU A 253 -18.30 4.43 7.12
N ARG A 254 -17.66 3.24 7.05
CA ARG A 254 -17.00 2.58 8.20
C ARG A 254 -15.72 3.26 8.69
N TRP A 255 -15.12 4.15 7.88
CA TRP A 255 -13.93 4.94 8.24
C TRP A 255 -14.29 6.28 8.87
N LYS A 256 -15.58 6.58 8.93
CA LYS A 256 -16.08 7.74 9.64
C LYS A 256 -16.06 7.47 11.14
N CYS A 257 -15.40 8.33 11.91
CA CYS A 257 -15.29 8.23 13.37
C CYS A 257 -14.58 6.94 13.83
N ASP A 258 -13.55 6.50 13.14
CA ASP A 258 -12.74 5.34 13.52
C ASP A 258 -11.39 5.72 14.18
N GLY A 259 -11.12 7.02 14.28
CA GLY A 259 -9.94 7.60 14.92
C GLY A 259 -8.78 7.87 13.96
N ASP A 260 -8.93 7.50 12.69
CA ASP A 260 -7.93 7.77 11.65
C ASP A 260 -8.44 8.88 10.70
N ASN A 261 -7.55 9.77 10.26
CA ASN A 261 -7.91 10.86 9.34
C ASN A 261 -7.90 10.39 7.88
N ASP A 262 -8.93 9.69 7.45
CA ASP A 262 -9.07 9.16 6.09
C ASP A 262 -9.46 10.22 5.06
N CYS A 263 -10.15 11.25 5.50
CA CYS A 263 -10.48 12.41 4.70
C CYS A 263 -9.27 13.29 4.37
N LEU A 264 -8.18 13.21 5.13
CA LEU A 264 -6.99 14.07 5.08
C LEU A 264 -7.25 15.54 5.46
N ASP A 265 -8.49 15.92 5.75
CA ASP A 265 -8.89 17.22 6.30
C ASP A 265 -9.54 17.10 7.69
N ASN A 266 -9.49 15.89 8.26
CA ASN A 266 -10.05 15.53 9.55
C ASN A 266 -11.57 15.72 9.66
N SER A 267 -12.28 15.80 8.53
CA SER A 267 -13.72 16.03 8.54
C SER A 267 -14.53 14.78 8.90
N ASP A 268 -13.94 13.60 8.75
CA ASP A 268 -14.46 12.29 9.18
C ASP A 268 -14.39 12.09 10.69
N GLU A 269 -13.42 12.73 11.34
CA GLU A 269 -13.18 12.64 12.78
C GLU A 269 -13.65 13.91 13.54
N ALA A 270 -14.49 14.73 12.87
CA ALA A 270 -14.97 15.96 13.48
C ALA A 270 -15.78 15.66 14.76
N PRO A 271 -15.49 16.30 15.92
CA PRO A 271 -16.19 16.03 17.19
C PRO A 271 -17.71 16.16 17.10
N GLU A 272 -18.20 17.10 16.30
CA GLU A 272 -19.64 17.33 16.10
C GLU A 272 -20.31 16.18 15.35
N LEU A 273 -19.55 15.47 14.53
CA LEU A 273 -20.01 14.31 13.77
C LEU A 273 -19.96 13.05 14.63
N CYS A 274 -18.87 12.88 15.39
CA CYS A 274 -18.54 11.61 16.03
C CYS A 274 -19.16 11.44 17.45
N HIS A 275 -19.64 12.51 18.09
CA HIS A 275 -20.24 12.37 19.42
C HIS A 275 -21.52 11.52 19.43
N LEU A 276 -22.27 11.48 18.33
CA LEU A 276 -23.47 10.65 18.17
C LEU A 276 -23.18 9.28 17.54
N HIS A 277 -21.92 9.03 17.16
CA HIS A 277 -21.56 7.78 16.51
C HIS A 277 -21.63 6.62 17.50
N THR A 278 -22.38 5.57 17.17
CA THR A 278 -22.42 4.31 17.91
C THR A 278 -21.58 3.28 17.16
N CYS A 279 -20.60 2.71 17.84
CA CYS A 279 -19.80 1.63 17.24
C CYS A 279 -20.67 0.40 16.92
N PRO A 280 -20.33 -0.37 15.88
CA PRO A 280 -20.91 -1.69 15.65
C PRO A 280 -20.80 -2.58 16.90
N SER A 281 -21.72 -3.56 17.04
CA SER A 281 -21.80 -4.42 18.22
C SER A 281 -20.57 -5.30 18.48
N ASP A 282 -19.70 -5.47 17.49
CA ASP A 282 -18.43 -6.19 17.55
C ASP A 282 -17.23 -5.29 17.91
N ARG A 283 -17.48 -4.02 18.27
CA ARG A 283 -16.44 -3.04 18.58
C ARG A 283 -16.72 -2.32 19.91
N PHE A 284 -15.65 -1.91 20.58
CA PHE A 284 -15.68 -1.07 21.77
C PHE A 284 -15.53 0.41 21.36
N LYS A 285 -16.34 1.28 21.98
CA LYS A 285 -16.26 2.73 21.75
C LYS A 285 -15.38 3.39 22.79
N CYS A 286 -14.25 3.92 22.39
CA CYS A 286 -13.37 4.74 23.22
C CYS A 286 -13.99 6.13 23.51
N GLN A 287 -13.55 6.81 24.56
CA GLN A 287 -14.00 8.16 24.91
C GLN A 287 -13.67 9.20 23.83
N ASN A 288 -12.62 8.97 23.07
CA ASN A 288 -12.25 9.78 21.89
C ASN A 288 -13.11 9.45 20.63
N ASN A 289 -14.18 8.64 20.80
CA ASN A 289 -15.09 8.13 19.78
C ASN A 289 -14.51 7.07 18.82
N ARG A 290 -13.25 6.67 18.97
CA ARG A 290 -12.65 5.58 18.20
C ARG A 290 -13.35 4.26 18.50
N CYS A 291 -13.60 3.45 17.45
CA CYS A 291 -14.16 2.11 17.57
C CYS A 291 -13.06 1.07 17.40
N ILE A 292 -12.61 0.44 18.46
CA ILE A 292 -11.62 -0.64 18.41
C ILE A 292 -12.31 -2.00 18.38
N PRO A 293 -11.75 -3.02 17.69
CA PRO A 293 -12.25 -4.39 17.77
C PRO A 293 -12.29 -4.91 19.20
N LEU A 294 -13.35 -5.62 19.60
CA LEU A 294 -13.45 -6.17 20.95
C LEU A 294 -12.27 -7.06 21.37
N ARG A 295 -11.54 -7.65 20.43
CA ARG A 295 -10.33 -8.45 20.71
C ARG A 295 -9.14 -7.62 21.21
N TRP A 296 -9.13 -6.29 20.93
CA TRP A 296 -8.11 -5.36 21.40
C TRP A 296 -8.42 -4.78 22.79
N LEU A 297 -9.59 -5.11 23.33
CA LEU A 297 -9.96 -4.71 24.66
C LEU A 297 -9.29 -5.63 25.69
N CYS A 298 -8.50 -5.08 26.59
CA CYS A 298 -7.76 -5.81 27.63
C CYS A 298 -6.74 -6.80 27.05
N ASP A 299 -6.00 -6.39 26.03
CA ASP A 299 -4.94 -7.21 25.41
C ASP A 299 -3.52 -6.75 25.80
N GLY A 300 -3.41 -5.68 26.56
CA GLY A 300 -2.16 -5.11 27.05
C GLY A 300 -1.61 -3.98 26.19
N ASP A 301 -2.26 -3.65 25.06
CA ASP A 301 -1.86 -2.56 24.19
C ASP A 301 -2.86 -1.39 24.29
N ASN A 302 -2.36 -0.16 24.25
CA ASN A 302 -3.18 1.05 24.31
C ASN A 302 -3.75 1.41 22.93
N ASP A 303 -4.87 0.84 22.54
CA ASP A 303 -5.52 1.03 21.24
C ASP A 303 -6.44 2.26 21.21
N CYS A 304 -7.01 2.65 22.36
CA CYS A 304 -7.79 3.87 22.50
C CYS A 304 -6.91 5.15 22.55
N GLY A 305 -5.63 5.01 22.90
CA GLY A 305 -4.68 6.12 23.02
C GLY A 305 -4.68 6.83 24.38
N ASN A 306 -5.56 6.43 25.32
CA ASN A 306 -5.68 6.93 26.68
C ASN A 306 -5.75 5.82 27.74
N ASP A 307 -5.40 4.59 27.39
CA ASP A 307 -5.42 3.38 28.21
C ASP A 307 -6.80 3.01 28.79
N GLU A 308 -7.90 3.54 28.26
CA GLU A 308 -9.22 3.21 28.77
C GLU A 308 -9.67 1.79 28.42
N ASP A 309 -9.20 1.27 27.30
CA ASP A 309 -9.39 -0.10 26.83
C ASP A 309 -8.67 -1.13 27.72
N GLU A 310 -7.60 -0.68 28.41
CA GLU A 310 -6.84 -1.47 29.35
C GLU A 310 -7.15 -1.15 30.82
N SER A 311 -8.16 -0.28 31.05
CA SER A 311 -8.50 0.12 32.42
C SER A 311 -9.14 -1.02 33.21
N ASN A 312 -8.81 -1.13 34.51
CA ASN A 312 -9.38 -2.14 35.38
C ASN A 312 -10.93 -2.08 35.44
N THR A 313 -11.54 -0.90 35.27
CA THR A 313 -12.99 -0.73 35.23
C THR A 313 -13.62 -1.31 33.97
N THR A 314 -12.93 -1.18 32.83
CA THR A 314 -13.36 -1.74 31.55
C THR A 314 -13.15 -3.26 31.54
N CYS A 315 -11.97 -3.71 31.98
CA CYS A 315 -11.57 -5.10 31.89
C CYS A 315 -12.29 -6.02 32.91
N SER A 316 -12.54 -5.57 34.12
CA SER A 316 -13.27 -6.34 35.14
C SER A 316 -14.74 -6.60 34.79
N ALA A 317 -15.35 -5.79 33.96
CA ALA A 317 -16.72 -5.93 33.49
C ALA A 317 -16.84 -6.86 32.24
N ARG A 318 -15.75 -7.31 31.67
CA ARG A 318 -15.73 -8.11 30.43
C ARG A 318 -16.04 -9.57 30.68
N THR A 319 -16.96 -10.13 29.89
CA THR A 319 -17.19 -11.58 29.81
C THR A 319 -16.57 -12.14 28.53
N CYS A 320 -15.71 -13.14 28.70
CA CYS A 320 -15.09 -13.81 27.55
C CYS A 320 -16.08 -14.76 26.83
N PRO A 321 -15.92 -14.97 25.51
CA PRO A 321 -16.67 -15.99 24.78
C PRO A 321 -16.53 -17.39 25.43
N PRO A 322 -17.52 -18.31 25.22
CA PRO A 322 -17.53 -19.62 25.89
C PRO A 322 -16.33 -20.53 25.61
N ASN A 323 -15.56 -20.24 24.55
CA ASN A 323 -14.36 -20.98 24.15
C ASN A 323 -13.05 -20.30 24.58
N GLN A 324 -13.15 -19.26 25.41
CA GLN A 324 -12.00 -18.53 25.93
C GLN A 324 -11.99 -18.55 27.45
N TYR A 325 -10.79 -18.50 28.02
CA TYR A 325 -10.56 -18.33 29.46
C TYR A 325 -10.45 -16.84 29.80
N ALA A 326 -11.06 -16.45 30.88
CA ALA A 326 -10.98 -15.08 31.39
C ALA A 326 -9.85 -14.98 32.42
N CYS A 327 -8.79 -14.27 32.09
CA CYS A 327 -7.70 -13.95 33.00
C CYS A 327 -8.18 -13.05 34.16
N ALA A 328 -7.49 -13.03 35.27
CA ALA A 328 -7.79 -12.09 36.36
C ALA A 328 -7.56 -10.62 35.95
N SER A 329 -6.70 -10.37 34.95
CA SER A 329 -6.51 -9.10 34.30
C SER A 329 -7.70 -8.65 33.41
N GLY A 330 -8.68 -9.55 33.15
CA GLY A 330 -9.79 -9.32 32.21
C GLY A 330 -9.47 -9.68 30.76
N ARG A 331 -8.25 -10.10 30.48
CA ARG A 331 -7.84 -10.60 29.16
C ARG A 331 -8.52 -11.93 28.84
N CYS A 332 -8.91 -12.13 27.58
CA CYS A 332 -9.46 -13.40 27.11
C CYS A 332 -8.43 -14.14 26.28
N ILE A 333 -8.08 -15.35 26.70
CA ILE A 333 -7.17 -16.22 26.00
C ILE A 333 -7.87 -17.52 25.56
N PRO A 334 -7.39 -18.22 24.52
CA PRO A 334 -7.91 -19.56 24.19
C PRO A 334 -7.83 -20.49 25.39
N THR A 335 -8.87 -21.29 25.63
CA THR A 335 -8.88 -22.25 26.77
C THR A 335 -7.73 -23.29 26.64
N SER A 336 -7.19 -23.51 25.44
CA SER A 336 -6.03 -24.39 25.22
C SER A 336 -4.70 -23.82 25.76
N TRP A 337 -4.64 -22.54 26.09
CA TRP A 337 -3.47 -21.87 26.66
C TRP A 337 -3.48 -21.83 28.18
N THR A 338 -4.50 -22.42 28.82
CA THR A 338 -4.51 -22.57 30.28
C THR A 338 -3.76 -23.84 30.68
N CYS A 339 -2.94 -23.73 31.69
CA CYS A 339 -2.10 -24.86 32.20
C CYS A 339 -1.14 -25.43 31.15
N ASP A 340 -0.50 -24.58 30.34
CA ASP A 340 0.47 -24.99 29.34
C ASP A 340 1.92 -24.59 29.67
N LEU A 341 2.14 -24.01 30.86
CA LEU A 341 3.42 -23.55 31.40
C LEU A 341 3.93 -22.22 30.81
N ASP A 342 3.10 -21.52 30.03
CA ASP A 342 3.36 -20.15 29.56
C ASP A 342 2.39 -19.18 30.23
N ASP A 343 2.86 -17.99 30.60
CA ASP A 343 2.01 -16.94 31.20
C ASP A 343 1.38 -16.12 30.07
N ASP A 344 0.29 -16.62 29.48
CA ASP A 344 -0.43 -15.96 28.40
C ASP A 344 -1.37 -14.85 28.90
N CYS A 345 -1.77 -14.91 30.17
CA CYS A 345 -2.53 -13.88 30.85
C CYS A 345 -1.68 -12.65 31.24
N GLY A 346 -0.36 -12.82 31.41
CA GLY A 346 0.53 -11.80 31.93
C GLY A 346 0.43 -11.57 33.45
N ASP A 347 -0.53 -12.23 34.11
CA ASP A 347 -0.75 -12.19 35.55
C ASP A 347 -0.72 -13.59 36.21
N ARG A 348 -0.37 -14.62 35.41
CA ARG A 348 -0.32 -16.04 35.75
C ARG A 348 -1.64 -16.66 36.21
N SER A 349 -2.76 -16.02 35.94
CA SER A 349 -4.06 -16.57 36.32
C SER A 349 -4.46 -17.79 35.49
N ASP A 350 -3.85 -18.01 34.34
CA ASP A 350 -3.97 -19.18 33.46
C ASP A 350 -3.11 -20.36 33.93
N GLU A 351 -2.12 -20.11 34.79
CA GLU A 351 -1.18 -21.09 35.33
C GLU A 351 -1.25 -21.21 36.85
N PRO A 352 -2.45 -21.44 37.45
CA PRO A 352 -2.58 -21.56 38.89
C PRO A 352 -1.88 -22.84 39.42
N ASP A 353 -1.53 -22.84 40.68
CA ASP A 353 -0.86 -24.00 41.37
C ASP A 353 -1.68 -25.29 41.27
N SER A 354 -2.96 -25.22 40.92
CA SER A 354 -3.85 -26.36 40.73
C SER A 354 -3.77 -27.00 39.34
N CYS A 355 -2.95 -26.47 38.43
CA CYS A 355 -2.77 -27.05 37.10
C CYS A 355 -2.22 -28.47 37.17
N ALA A 356 -2.89 -29.41 36.52
CA ALA A 356 -2.44 -30.79 36.36
C ALA A 356 -1.62 -30.91 35.07
N TYR A 357 -0.34 -30.61 35.14
CA TYR A 357 0.55 -30.77 33.99
C TYR A 357 0.77 -32.21 33.61
N PRO A 358 0.85 -32.57 32.32
CA PRO A 358 1.15 -33.93 31.90
C PRO A 358 2.54 -34.33 32.35
N THR A 359 2.69 -35.53 32.94
CA THR A 359 3.99 -36.10 33.30
C THR A 359 4.75 -36.46 32.03
N CYS A 360 5.99 -35.97 31.91
CA CYS A 360 6.85 -36.32 30.79
C CYS A 360 7.15 -37.80 30.69
N PHE A 361 7.23 -38.35 29.48
CA PHE A 361 7.60 -39.76 29.26
C PHE A 361 9.11 -39.96 29.50
N PRO A 362 9.55 -40.67 30.59
CA PRO A 362 10.94 -40.69 30.99
C PRO A 362 11.94 -41.27 29.98
N LEU A 363 11.45 -42.06 29.01
CA LEU A 363 12.30 -42.70 27.99
C LEU A 363 12.55 -41.82 26.76
N THR A 364 11.69 -40.83 26.50
CA THR A 364 11.75 -40.02 25.29
C THR A 364 11.78 -38.52 25.57
N GLN A 365 11.42 -38.09 26.78
CA GLN A 365 11.31 -36.72 27.17
C GLN A 365 12.08 -36.40 28.45
N PHE A 366 12.66 -35.22 28.53
CA PHE A 366 13.31 -34.67 29.71
C PHE A 366 12.40 -33.57 30.31
N THR A 367 12.20 -33.63 31.63
CA THR A 367 11.46 -32.60 32.34
C THR A 367 12.40 -31.45 32.70
N CYS A 368 12.14 -30.27 32.11
CA CYS A 368 12.85 -29.04 32.44
C CYS A 368 12.48 -28.52 33.84
N ALA A 369 13.30 -27.62 34.39
CA ALA A 369 13.04 -27.01 35.70
C ALA A 369 11.71 -26.23 35.80
N ASN A 370 11.20 -25.78 34.66
CA ASN A 370 9.89 -25.13 34.52
C ASN A 370 8.73 -26.11 34.28
N GLY A 371 8.95 -27.41 34.38
CA GLY A 371 7.94 -28.47 34.18
C GLY A 371 7.69 -28.86 32.72
N ARG A 372 8.25 -28.15 31.72
CA ARG A 372 8.10 -28.52 30.31
C ARG A 372 8.80 -29.80 29.92
N CYS A 373 8.14 -30.57 29.04
CA CYS A 373 8.70 -31.77 28.46
C CYS A 373 9.41 -31.45 27.15
N ILE A 374 10.69 -31.69 27.06
CA ILE A 374 11.45 -31.60 25.80
C ILE A 374 11.92 -32.97 25.37
N ASN A 375 12.22 -33.18 24.10
CA ASN A 375 12.84 -34.43 23.65
C ASN A 375 14.19 -34.61 24.34
N VAL A 376 14.51 -35.84 24.79
CA VAL A 376 15.78 -36.15 25.47
C VAL A 376 16.99 -35.76 24.60
N SER A 377 16.88 -35.84 23.28
CA SER A 377 17.92 -35.38 22.34
C SER A 377 18.21 -33.89 22.39
N TRP A 378 17.26 -33.05 22.88
CA TRP A 378 17.42 -31.59 23.01
C TRP A 378 17.98 -31.16 24.36
N ARG A 379 18.30 -32.15 25.22
CA ARG A 379 18.96 -31.89 26.48
C ARG A 379 20.42 -31.51 26.23
N CYS A 380 20.82 -30.30 26.62
CA CYS A 380 22.16 -29.71 26.40
C CYS A 380 22.46 -29.29 24.95
N ASP A 381 21.44 -29.08 24.10
CA ASP A 381 21.63 -28.30 22.86
C ASP A 381 21.73 -26.81 23.22
N ASN A 382 22.86 -26.18 22.84
CA ASN A 382 23.11 -24.75 23.05
C ASN A 382 22.44 -23.93 21.97
#